data_f9405b0a8d44073a4248c4989e56bbb6
#
_entry.id   f9405b0a8d44073a4248c4989e56bbb6
#
_cell.length_a   1.000
_cell.length_b   1.000
_cell.length_c   1.000
_cell.angle_alpha   90.00
_cell.angle_beta   90.00
_cell.angle_gamma   90.00
#
_symmetry.space_group_name_H-M   'P 1'
#
loop_
_entity.id
_entity.type
_entity.pdbx_description
1 polymer ?
#
loop_
_entity_poly.entity_id
_entity_poly.type
_entity_poly.pdbx_seq_one_letter_code
_entity_poly.pdbx_strand_id
1 'polypeptide(L)'
;MNAGESYNINVTYDLGEGATKADKFECVATSKNGNVPIGTIQENVKKNTFVIPVTAKQRIGDDVVTIRVVNGDDYEEIAVQVEVDATTQPNVLKGKTAEVRHYENDYSFEAAFKKYDVSGLTDDNKAEEALSEIEAPSTHRDDVWVIFTAPEGKQWDLAKVVVNIPNENYAKNDNDEMNYVNKDVKIAVGDDLTRMNTVKTFSGLKKVSELSYIFPESVKRKYLAVICNLYVYSYPSMAEVSAYEQFADPTAINNATVQNAVKGIYTVNGTKLNALQKGLNIVKFADGTVQKVLVK
;
A
#
# COMPACT_ATOMS: atom_id res chain seq x y z
N MET A 1 -5.43 7.02 -7.18
CA MET A 1 -6.88 6.66 -7.26
C MET A 1 -7.27 5.94 -5.99
N ASN A 2 -8.49 6.13 -5.48
CA ASN A 2 -9.00 5.25 -4.42
C ASN A 2 -9.50 3.93 -5.02
N ALA A 3 -9.44 2.86 -4.23
CA ALA A 3 -9.97 1.57 -4.64
C ALA A 3 -11.47 1.67 -4.96
N GLY A 4 -11.89 1.10 -6.08
CA GLY A 4 -13.26 1.14 -6.59
C GLY A 4 -13.66 2.40 -7.35
N GLU A 5 -12.84 3.45 -7.38
CA GLU A 5 -13.14 4.68 -8.10
C GLU A 5 -12.86 4.59 -9.60
N SER A 6 -13.60 5.38 -10.36
CA SER A 6 -13.44 5.49 -11.81
C SER A 6 -13.00 6.90 -12.19
N TYR A 7 -12.08 6.98 -13.15
CA TYR A 7 -11.57 8.24 -13.69
C TYR A 7 -11.48 8.16 -15.21
N ASN A 8 -11.29 9.32 -15.84
CA ASN A 8 -11.01 9.42 -17.26
C ASN A 8 -9.60 9.96 -17.47
N ILE A 9 -8.75 9.22 -18.14
CA ILE A 9 -7.50 9.73 -18.67
C ILE A 9 -7.81 10.39 -20.00
N ASN A 10 -7.47 11.66 -20.15
CA ASN A 10 -7.67 12.40 -21.38
C ASN A 10 -6.33 12.56 -22.10
N VAL A 11 -6.23 12.05 -23.32
CA VAL A 11 -5.04 12.19 -24.18
C VAL A 11 -5.37 13.10 -25.34
N THR A 12 -4.81 14.29 -25.31
CA THR A 12 -4.91 15.23 -26.43
C THR A 12 -3.79 14.96 -27.42
N TYR A 13 -4.11 14.92 -28.70
CA TYR A 13 -3.15 14.73 -29.76
C TYR A 13 -3.10 15.93 -30.71
N ASP A 14 -1.92 16.17 -31.27
CA ASP A 14 -1.67 17.17 -32.29
C ASP A 14 -1.01 16.46 -33.48
N LEU A 15 -1.59 16.61 -34.65
CA LEU A 15 -1.06 16.02 -35.87
C LEU A 15 0.08 16.84 -36.48
N GLY A 16 0.36 18.02 -35.91
CA GLY A 16 1.32 18.95 -36.48
C GLY A 16 0.79 19.75 -37.68
N GLU A 17 1.57 20.73 -38.13
CA GLU A 17 1.19 21.60 -39.26
C GLU A 17 1.23 20.83 -40.59
N GLY A 18 0.11 20.84 -41.31
CA GLY A 18 0.00 20.15 -42.58
C GLY A 18 -0.21 18.65 -42.53
N ALA A 19 -0.22 18.05 -41.35
CA ALA A 19 -0.52 16.62 -41.21
C ALA A 19 -2.03 16.35 -41.32
N THR A 20 -2.36 15.18 -41.86
CA THR A 20 -3.75 14.69 -41.97
C THR A 20 -3.93 13.47 -41.08
N LYS A 21 -5.13 13.35 -40.49
CA LYS A 21 -5.51 12.17 -39.74
C LYS A 21 -5.64 10.95 -40.66
N ALA A 22 -5.00 9.87 -40.33
CA ALA A 22 -5.13 8.62 -41.09
C ALA A 22 -6.52 7.99 -40.89
N ASP A 23 -6.99 7.20 -41.88
CA ASP A 23 -8.25 6.46 -41.79
C ASP A 23 -8.32 5.50 -40.59
N LYS A 24 -7.15 5.00 -40.14
CA LYS A 24 -7.00 4.09 -39.02
C LYS A 24 -6.35 4.79 -37.81
N PHE A 25 -6.81 5.96 -37.47
CA PHE A 25 -6.37 6.65 -36.29
C PHE A 25 -6.99 6.01 -35.05
N GLU A 26 -6.19 5.42 -34.20
CA GLU A 26 -6.64 4.59 -33.08
C GLU A 26 -5.93 4.95 -31.77
N CYS A 27 -6.61 4.69 -30.66
CA CYS A 27 -6.02 4.72 -29.33
C CYS A 27 -6.24 3.38 -28.65
N VAL A 28 -5.15 2.81 -28.12
CA VAL A 28 -5.18 1.57 -27.35
C VAL A 28 -4.59 1.86 -25.97
N ALA A 29 -5.21 1.32 -24.94
CA ALA A 29 -4.66 1.41 -23.58
C ALA A 29 -4.64 0.02 -22.93
N THR A 30 -3.58 -0.24 -22.17
CA THR A 30 -3.40 -1.50 -21.44
C THR A 30 -2.99 -1.23 -19.99
N SER A 31 -3.51 -2.03 -19.08
CA SER A 31 -3.13 -2.04 -17.67
C SER A 31 -2.12 -3.18 -17.44
N LYS A 32 -0.92 -2.88 -16.99
CA LYS A 32 0.17 -3.85 -16.84
C LYS A 32 -0.10 -4.88 -15.74
N ASN A 33 -0.53 -4.40 -14.57
CA ASN A 33 -0.78 -5.24 -13.39
C ASN A 33 -2.25 -5.64 -13.26
N GLY A 34 -3.13 -5.09 -14.10
CA GLY A 34 -4.55 -5.37 -14.09
C GLY A 34 -5.29 -4.81 -12.87
N ASN A 35 -4.67 -3.90 -12.09
CA ASN A 35 -5.32 -3.24 -10.96
C ASN A 35 -6.25 -2.10 -11.42
N VAL A 36 -6.04 -1.61 -12.63
CA VAL A 36 -6.80 -0.50 -13.22
C VAL A 36 -7.37 -0.92 -14.58
N PRO A 37 -8.45 -1.72 -14.61
CA PRO A 37 -9.16 -2.09 -15.84
C PRO A 37 -9.51 -0.87 -16.70
N ILE A 38 -9.32 -1.04 -18.01
CA ILE A 38 -9.61 -0.03 -19.02
C ILE A 38 -11.01 -0.24 -19.55
N GLY A 39 -11.80 0.83 -19.59
CA GLY A 39 -13.13 0.84 -20.21
C GLY A 39 -13.07 1.10 -21.72
N THR A 40 -14.23 1.31 -22.32
CA THR A 40 -14.32 1.62 -23.77
C THR A 40 -13.77 3.01 -24.05
N ILE A 41 -12.69 3.07 -24.83
CA ILE A 41 -12.06 4.34 -25.24
C ILE A 41 -12.97 5.07 -26.21
N GLN A 42 -13.13 6.36 -26.01
CA GLN A 42 -13.96 7.24 -26.85
C GLN A 42 -13.10 8.37 -27.44
N GLU A 43 -13.29 8.67 -28.71
CA GLU A 43 -12.65 9.80 -29.35
C GLU A 43 -13.59 11.01 -29.38
N ASN A 44 -13.09 12.15 -28.93
CA ASN A 44 -13.71 13.45 -29.14
C ASN A 44 -12.99 14.16 -30.30
N VAL A 45 -13.48 13.94 -31.53
CA VAL A 45 -12.87 14.47 -32.74
C VAL A 45 -12.79 16.01 -32.76
N LYS A 46 -13.78 16.71 -32.16
CA LYS A 46 -13.77 18.16 -32.08
C LYS A 46 -12.69 18.75 -31.21
N LYS A 47 -12.21 17.97 -30.25
CA LYS A 47 -11.17 18.40 -29.28
C LYS A 47 -9.84 17.69 -29.54
N ASN A 48 -9.72 16.85 -30.53
CA ASN A 48 -8.56 16.00 -30.76
C ASN A 48 -8.13 15.26 -29.47
N THR A 49 -9.09 14.61 -28.83
CA THR A 49 -8.86 14.00 -27.50
C THR A 49 -9.45 12.59 -27.48
N PHE A 50 -8.68 11.63 -26.99
CA PHE A 50 -9.20 10.34 -26.56
C PHE A 50 -9.53 10.39 -25.07
N VAL A 51 -10.70 9.89 -24.72
CA VAL A 51 -11.16 9.70 -23.34
C VAL A 51 -11.05 8.22 -23.02
N ILE A 52 -10.22 7.89 -22.05
CA ILE A 52 -9.90 6.52 -21.64
C ILE A 52 -10.46 6.32 -20.23
N PRO A 53 -11.64 5.69 -20.08
CA PRO A 53 -12.18 5.38 -18.77
C PRO A 53 -11.33 4.31 -18.10
N VAL A 54 -10.99 4.54 -16.84
CA VAL A 54 -10.25 3.60 -16.02
C VAL A 54 -10.98 3.42 -14.68
N THR A 55 -10.99 2.21 -14.15
CA THR A 55 -11.63 1.90 -12.87
C THR A 55 -10.65 1.14 -11.98
N ALA A 56 -10.33 1.67 -10.81
CA ALA A 56 -9.51 0.96 -9.85
C ALA A 56 -10.26 -0.27 -9.31
N LYS A 57 -9.60 -1.42 -9.24
CA LYS A 57 -10.12 -2.58 -8.52
C LYS A 57 -10.23 -2.28 -7.04
N GLN A 58 -11.04 -3.05 -6.33
CA GLN A 58 -11.12 -3.03 -4.86
C GLN A 58 -9.88 -3.73 -4.28
N ARG A 59 -8.71 -3.18 -4.57
CA ARG A 59 -7.41 -3.73 -4.18
C ARG A 59 -6.38 -2.61 -4.09
N ILE A 60 -5.62 -2.58 -3.00
CA ILE A 60 -4.44 -1.72 -2.88
C ILE A 60 -3.35 -2.28 -3.80
N GLY A 61 -2.74 -1.42 -4.59
CA GLY A 61 -1.68 -1.83 -5.51
C GLY A 61 -1.29 -0.70 -6.46
N ASP A 62 -0.21 -0.90 -7.17
CA ASP A 62 0.23 -0.04 -8.26
C ASP A 62 -0.15 -0.63 -9.61
N ASP A 63 -0.18 0.20 -10.62
CA ASP A 63 -0.36 -0.18 -12.01
C ASP A 63 0.40 0.78 -12.94
N VAL A 64 0.61 0.32 -14.16
CA VAL A 64 1.09 1.16 -15.26
C VAL A 64 0.09 1.06 -16.38
N VAL A 65 -0.59 2.15 -16.66
CA VAL A 65 -1.48 2.26 -17.82
C VAL A 65 -0.65 2.77 -19.00
N THR A 66 -0.37 1.89 -19.95
CA THR A 66 0.31 2.25 -21.20
C THR A 66 -0.73 2.62 -22.24
N ILE A 67 -0.62 3.83 -22.79
CA ILE A 67 -1.51 4.38 -23.79
C ILE A 67 -0.73 4.57 -25.08
N ARG A 68 -1.23 4.00 -26.16
CA ARG A 68 -0.64 4.11 -27.49
C ARG A 68 -1.63 4.75 -28.44
N VAL A 69 -1.23 5.85 -29.08
CA VAL A 69 -1.98 6.54 -30.12
C VAL A 69 -1.31 6.29 -31.45
N VAL A 70 -2.07 5.79 -32.43
CA VAL A 70 -1.58 5.36 -33.74
C VAL A 70 -2.20 6.22 -34.80
N ASN A 71 -1.39 6.73 -35.76
CA ASN A 71 -1.81 7.45 -36.93
C ASN A 71 -1.19 6.78 -38.20
N GLY A 72 -1.87 5.81 -38.76
CA GLY A 72 -1.30 4.99 -39.83
C GLY A 72 -0.16 4.10 -39.34
N ASP A 73 1.04 4.33 -39.89
CA ASP A 73 2.25 3.59 -39.51
C ASP A 73 3.01 4.21 -38.32
N ASP A 74 2.68 5.47 -37.97
CA ASP A 74 3.30 6.20 -36.88
C ASP A 74 2.54 5.97 -35.55
N TYR A 75 3.26 6.03 -34.43
CA TYR A 75 2.63 5.96 -33.12
C TYR A 75 3.42 6.70 -32.05
N GLU A 76 2.69 7.14 -31.03
CA GLU A 76 3.23 7.65 -29.78
C GLU A 76 2.75 6.81 -28.61
N GLU A 77 3.59 6.62 -27.58
CA GLU A 77 3.27 5.82 -26.41
C GLU A 77 3.57 6.58 -25.13
N ILE A 78 2.64 6.54 -24.18
CA ILE A 78 2.73 7.18 -22.87
C ILE A 78 2.46 6.14 -21.79
N ALA A 79 3.32 6.09 -20.76
CA ALA A 79 3.11 5.27 -19.58
C ALA A 79 2.67 6.13 -18.40
N VAL A 80 1.49 5.87 -17.87
CA VAL A 80 0.92 6.56 -16.70
C VAL A 80 1.05 5.64 -15.49
N GLN A 81 1.81 6.07 -14.49
CA GLN A 81 1.89 5.38 -13.20
C GLN A 81 0.62 5.66 -12.41
N VAL A 82 -0.01 4.61 -11.89
CA VAL A 82 -1.25 4.70 -11.11
C VAL A 82 -1.05 3.94 -9.80
N GLU A 83 -1.22 4.64 -8.69
CA GLU A 83 -1.33 4.04 -7.36
C GLU A 83 -2.80 3.93 -6.98
N VAL A 84 -3.26 2.73 -6.61
CA VAL A 84 -4.59 2.50 -6.04
C VAL A 84 -4.45 2.52 -4.52
N ASP A 85 -5.00 3.55 -3.91
CA ASP A 85 -4.79 3.88 -2.50
C ASP A 85 -5.78 3.18 -1.56
N ALA A 86 -5.37 3.14 -0.28
CA ALA A 86 -6.04 2.49 0.84
C ALA A 86 -6.97 3.41 1.64
N THR A 87 -7.36 4.59 1.13
CA THR A 87 -8.04 5.63 1.93
C THR A 87 -9.31 5.18 2.66
N THR A 88 -9.94 4.08 2.22
CA THR A 88 -11.12 3.49 2.88
C THR A 88 -10.78 2.34 3.82
N GLN A 89 -9.53 1.90 3.89
CA GLN A 89 -9.09 0.88 4.83
C GLN A 89 -8.64 1.51 6.15
N PRO A 90 -8.97 0.88 7.29
CA PRO A 90 -8.48 1.36 8.57
C PRO A 90 -6.96 1.17 8.68
N ASN A 91 -6.28 2.14 9.32
CA ASN A 91 -4.91 1.96 9.76
C ASN A 91 -4.90 0.89 10.88
N VAL A 92 -4.32 -0.29 10.58
CA VAL A 92 -4.30 -1.41 11.53
C VAL A 92 -3.36 -1.19 12.70
N LEU A 93 -2.47 -0.21 12.62
CA LEU A 93 -1.55 0.17 13.70
C LEU A 93 -2.13 1.23 14.63
N LYS A 94 -3.24 1.89 14.27
CA LYS A 94 -3.82 2.95 15.08
C LYS A 94 -4.04 2.52 16.53
N GLY A 95 -3.42 3.25 17.46
CA GLY A 95 -3.45 2.99 18.90
C GLY A 95 -2.74 1.69 19.32
N LYS A 96 -1.89 1.11 18.47
CA LYS A 96 -1.06 -0.04 18.83
C LYS A 96 0.24 0.44 19.47
N THR A 97 0.74 -0.37 20.38
CA THR A 97 2.08 -0.16 20.95
C THR A 97 3.13 -0.79 20.05
N ALA A 98 4.27 -0.11 19.92
CA ALA A 98 5.45 -0.66 19.26
C ALA A 98 6.49 -1.06 20.31
N GLU A 99 7.30 -2.06 19.97
CA GLU A 99 8.54 -2.38 20.69
C GLU A 99 9.70 -1.69 19.99
N VAL A 100 10.54 -0.97 20.72
CA VAL A 100 11.72 -0.32 20.16
C VAL A 100 12.97 -1.10 20.56
N ARG A 101 13.81 -1.38 19.58
CA ARG A 101 15.11 -2.03 19.76
C ARG A 101 16.20 -1.18 19.11
N HIS A 102 17.28 -0.95 19.83
CA HIS A 102 18.49 -0.34 19.30
C HIS A 102 19.72 -0.96 19.97
N TYR A 103 20.89 -0.75 19.40
CA TYR A 103 22.13 -1.18 20.05
C TYR A 103 22.55 -0.16 21.10
N GLU A 104 22.71 -0.60 22.36
CA GLU A 104 23.32 0.24 23.44
C GLU A 104 24.85 0.23 23.39
N ASN A 105 25.44 -0.79 22.77
CA ASN A 105 26.87 -0.91 22.50
C ASN A 105 27.15 -1.90 21.39
N ASP A 106 28.38 -1.98 20.90
CA ASP A 106 28.79 -2.81 19.75
C ASP A 106 28.55 -4.34 19.92
N TYR A 107 28.16 -4.81 21.09
CA TYR A 107 28.26 -6.22 21.45
C TYR A 107 26.94 -6.95 21.76
N SER A 108 25.84 -6.26 22.01
CA SER A 108 24.61 -6.99 22.37
C SER A 108 23.32 -6.35 21.87
N PHE A 109 22.73 -7.01 20.90
CA PHE A 109 21.35 -6.71 20.44
C PHE A 109 20.29 -7.08 21.49
N GLU A 110 20.60 -7.97 22.43
CA GLU A 110 19.67 -8.45 23.45
C GLU A 110 19.52 -7.51 24.66
N ALA A 111 20.47 -6.63 24.90
CA ALA A 111 20.48 -5.75 26.06
C ALA A 111 19.68 -4.45 25.91
N ALA A 112 19.20 -4.16 24.71
CA ALA A 112 18.68 -2.86 24.32
C ALA A 112 17.16 -2.69 24.45
N PHE A 113 16.50 -3.45 25.31
CA PHE A 113 15.06 -3.30 25.54
C PHE A 113 14.73 -2.24 26.58
N LYS A 114 14.94 -0.97 26.26
CA LYS A 114 14.24 0.10 26.98
C LYS A 114 12.80 0.17 26.50
N LYS A 115 11.87 0.23 27.45
CA LYS A 115 10.48 0.52 27.16
C LYS A 115 10.35 2.04 26.93
N TYR A 116 10.43 2.44 25.66
CA TYR A 116 10.13 3.82 25.29
C TYR A 116 8.61 3.97 25.14
N ASP A 117 8.09 5.12 25.56
CA ASP A 117 6.73 5.50 25.17
C ASP A 117 6.78 6.01 23.73
N VAL A 118 6.27 5.20 22.83
CA VAL A 118 6.19 5.50 21.39
C VAL A 118 4.75 5.49 20.91
N SER A 119 3.81 5.78 21.80
CA SER A 119 2.37 5.86 21.47
C SER A 119 2.07 6.91 20.41
N GLY A 120 2.87 7.97 20.32
CA GLY A 120 2.80 8.97 19.26
C GLY A 120 3.02 8.43 17.85
N LEU A 121 3.64 7.24 17.69
CA LEU A 121 3.82 6.63 16.36
C LEU A 121 2.54 6.09 15.73
N THR A 122 1.42 6.07 16.46
CA THR A 122 0.16 5.45 16.00
C THR A 122 -1.08 6.25 16.42
N ASP A 123 -0.93 7.55 16.67
CA ASP A 123 -1.98 8.43 17.17
C ASP A 123 -2.65 9.29 16.09
N ASP A 124 -2.27 9.10 14.82
CA ASP A 124 -2.64 9.89 13.65
C ASP A 124 -2.03 11.31 13.63
N ASN A 125 -1.06 11.64 14.49
CA ASN A 125 -0.35 12.91 14.46
C ASN A 125 0.92 12.81 13.62
N LYS A 126 0.85 13.29 12.39
CA LYS A 126 1.95 13.21 11.41
C LYS A 126 3.01 14.30 11.56
N ALA A 127 2.81 15.25 12.47
CA ALA A 127 3.65 16.45 12.59
C ALA A 127 4.60 16.39 13.79
N GLU A 128 4.25 15.68 14.85
CA GLU A 128 5.04 15.59 16.06
C GLU A 128 6.03 14.44 16.01
N GLU A 129 7.25 14.71 16.51
CA GLU A 129 8.31 13.72 16.63
C GLU A 129 7.99 12.73 17.76
N ALA A 130 7.92 11.43 17.42
CA ALA A 130 7.56 10.39 18.38
C ALA A 130 8.76 9.56 18.89
N LEU A 131 9.96 9.79 18.36
CA LEU A 131 11.17 9.00 18.69
C LEU A 131 12.31 9.84 19.27
N SER A 132 12.09 11.08 19.62
CA SER A 132 13.14 12.03 20.06
C SER A 132 13.90 11.61 21.32
N GLU A 133 13.36 10.69 22.12
CA GLU A 133 14.01 10.20 23.35
C GLU A 133 14.98 9.04 23.11
N ILE A 134 15.07 8.54 21.89
CA ILE A 134 15.90 7.39 21.55
C ILE A 134 17.26 7.87 21.05
N GLU A 135 18.21 8.00 21.96
CA GLU A 135 19.57 8.38 21.61
C GLU A 135 20.29 7.22 20.89
N ALA A 136 20.79 7.48 19.68
CA ALA A 136 21.62 6.52 19.00
C ALA A 136 22.99 6.40 19.68
N PRO A 137 23.49 5.18 19.91
CA PRO A 137 24.82 5.02 20.50
C PRO A 137 25.89 5.60 19.58
N SER A 138 26.93 6.15 20.16
CA SER A 138 28.09 6.77 19.49
C SER A 138 28.95 5.79 18.69
N THR A 139 28.53 4.56 18.55
CA THR A 139 29.26 3.45 17.94
C THR A 139 28.60 2.92 16.67
N HIS A 140 29.30 2.21 15.86
CA HIS A 140 29.13 1.85 14.45
C HIS A 140 27.85 1.11 14.04
N ARG A 141 26.80 1.04 14.89
CA ARG A 141 25.53 0.37 14.60
C ARG A 141 24.35 1.28 14.93
N ASP A 142 23.98 2.05 13.94
CA ASP A 142 23.03 3.15 14.07
C ASP A 142 21.59 2.77 13.71
N ASP A 143 21.22 1.49 13.83
CA ASP A 143 19.88 1.01 13.50
C ASP A 143 18.96 1.07 14.72
N VAL A 144 17.88 1.82 14.60
CA VAL A 144 16.75 1.80 15.56
C VAL A 144 15.58 1.06 14.90
N TRP A 145 15.11 0.02 15.57
CA TRP A 145 14.03 -0.83 15.12
C TRP A 145 12.75 -0.48 15.87
N VAL A 146 11.70 -0.14 15.16
CA VAL A 146 10.33 0.02 15.66
C VAL A 146 9.52 -1.15 15.18
N ILE A 147 9.09 -2.02 16.11
CA ILE A 147 8.48 -3.32 15.80
C ILE A 147 7.04 -3.34 16.27
N PHE A 148 6.14 -3.58 15.34
CA PHE A 148 4.72 -3.82 15.60
C PHE A 148 4.42 -5.30 15.52
N THR A 149 3.57 -5.79 16.45
CA THR A 149 3.18 -7.19 16.52
C THR A 149 1.68 -7.32 16.27
N ALA A 150 1.29 -8.20 15.36
CA ALA A 150 -0.11 -8.55 15.14
C ALA A 150 -0.73 -9.14 16.44
N PRO A 151 -2.05 -8.98 16.63
CA PRO A 151 -2.74 -9.58 17.76
C PRO A 151 -2.45 -11.09 17.87
N GLU A 152 -2.49 -11.60 19.10
CA GLU A 152 -2.20 -13.01 19.37
C GLU A 152 -2.98 -13.95 18.45
N GLY A 153 -2.29 -14.93 17.88
CA GLY A 153 -2.86 -15.92 16.96
C GLY A 153 -3.25 -15.36 15.58
N LYS A 154 -2.91 -14.08 15.26
CA LYS A 154 -3.21 -13.45 13.98
C LYS A 154 -1.96 -13.05 13.22
N GLN A 155 -2.15 -12.80 11.94
CA GLN A 155 -1.19 -12.14 11.04
C GLN A 155 -1.92 -11.00 10.35
N TRP A 156 -1.21 -9.92 10.02
CA TRP A 156 -1.71 -8.88 9.12
C TRP A 156 -1.52 -9.30 7.68
N ASP A 157 -2.48 -8.98 6.84
CA ASP A 157 -2.39 -9.11 5.37
C ASP A 157 -1.95 -7.76 4.78
N LEU A 158 -0.67 -7.41 5.00
CA LEU A 158 -0.12 -6.09 4.72
C LEU A 158 -0.08 -5.81 3.22
N ALA A 159 -0.72 -4.73 2.80
CA ALA A 159 -0.72 -4.23 1.44
C ALA A 159 -0.01 -2.89 1.27
N LYS A 160 -0.02 -2.03 2.29
CA LYS A 160 0.65 -0.72 2.26
C LYS A 160 1.18 -0.35 3.64
N VAL A 161 2.35 0.28 3.67
CA VAL A 161 2.95 0.91 4.85
C VAL A 161 3.32 2.34 4.53
N VAL A 162 3.00 3.27 5.43
CA VAL A 162 3.34 4.68 5.33
C VAL A 162 4.11 5.08 6.58
N VAL A 163 5.21 5.79 6.41
CA VAL A 163 6.02 6.36 7.49
C VAL A 163 6.08 7.86 7.30
N ASN A 164 5.59 8.63 8.26
CA ASN A 164 5.70 10.08 8.26
C ASN A 164 6.92 10.52 9.06
N ILE A 165 7.71 11.41 8.45
CA ILE A 165 8.94 11.96 9.01
C ILE A 165 8.72 13.45 9.22
N PRO A 166 8.80 13.95 10.46
CA PRO A 166 8.61 15.37 10.73
C PRO A 166 9.78 16.19 10.19
N ASN A 167 9.55 17.48 10.00
CA ASN A 167 10.56 18.45 9.59
C ASN A 167 11.35 18.06 8.33
N GLU A 168 10.74 17.33 7.39
CA GLU A 168 11.40 16.89 6.15
C GLU A 168 12.73 16.15 6.38
N ASN A 169 12.83 15.38 7.46
CA ASN A 169 14.04 14.66 7.90
C ASN A 169 15.21 15.57 8.33
N TYR A 170 14.94 16.81 8.70
CA TYR A 170 15.95 17.71 9.23
C TYR A 170 15.88 17.84 10.75
N ALA A 171 17.03 17.93 11.40
CA ALA A 171 17.17 18.41 12.77
C ALA A 171 18.28 19.46 12.82
N LYS A 172 18.15 20.41 13.73
CA LYS A 172 19.22 21.36 14.01
C LYS A 172 20.23 20.72 14.98
N ASN A 173 21.52 20.88 14.69
CA ASN A 173 22.58 20.55 15.64
C ASN A 173 22.81 21.69 16.62
N ASP A 174 23.72 21.50 17.58
CA ASP A 174 24.08 22.51 18.58
C ASP A 174 24.64 23.83 18.01
N ASN A 175 25.06 23.81 16.75
CA ASN A 175 25.54 24.99 16.01
C ASN A 175 24.44 25.63 15.16
N ASP A 176 23.18 25.25 15.33
CA ASP A 176 22.01 25.70 14.56
C ASP A 176 22.06 25.34 13.06
N GLU A 177 22.92 24.37 12.68
CA GLU A 177 23.02 23.84 11.34
C GLU A 177 21.99 22.74 11.12
N MET A 178 21.34 22.77 9.94
CA MET A 178 20.36 21.76 9.55
C MET A 178 21.06 20.52 8.98
N ASN A 179 20.88 19.39 9.65
CA ASN A 179 21.40 18.10 9.21
C ASN A 179 20.27 17.09 8.98
N TYR A 180 20.46 16.18 8.05
CA TYR A 180 19.56 15.05 7.89
C TYR A 180 19.74 14.07 9.05
N VAL A 181 18.63 13.51 9.50
CA VAL A 181 18.60 12.65 10.70
C VAL A 181 18.66 11.19 10.30
N ASN A 182 17.68 10.73 9.53
CA ASN A 182 17.69 9.35 9.02
C ASN A 182 18.54 9.28 7.74
N LYS A 183 19.49 8.38 7.70
CA LYS A 183 20.29 8.05 6.52
C LYS A 183 19.47 7.18 5.56
N ASP A 184 18.89 6.12 6.11
CA ASP A 184 17.99 5.22 5.42
C ASP A 184 16.83 4.85 6.35
N VAL A 185 15.65 4.54 5.76
CA VAL A 185 14.54 3.90 6.45
C VAL A 185 14.20 2.62 5.71
N LYS A 186 14.09 1.52 6.46
CA LYS A 186 13.76 0.20 5.89
C LYS A 186 12.43 -0.29 6.43
N ILE A 187 11.66 -0.96 5.60
CA ILE A 187 10.48 -1.72 5.99
C ILE A 187 10.84 -3.20 5.95
N ALA A 188 10.64 -3.89 7.06
CA ALA A 188 10.87 -5.33 7.17
C ALA A 188 9.63 -6.03 7.76
N VAL A 189 9.42 -7.27 7.31
CA VAL A 189 8.29 -8.10 7.75
C VAL A 189 8.77 -9.52 8.07
N GLY A 190 8.07 -10.20 8.98
CA GLY A 190 8.44 -11.57 9.33
C GLY A 190 7.46 -12.22 10.31
N ASP A 191 7.67 -13.51 10.53
CA ASP A 191 6.95 -14.29 11.55
C ASP A 191 7.85 -14.66 12.73
N ASP A 192 9.15 -14.36 12.59
CA ASP A 192 10.21 -14.54 13.59
C ASP A 192 11.09 -13.29 13.58
N LEU A 193 11.26 -12.66 14.74
CA LEU A 193 12.07 -11.44 14.91
C LEU A 193 13.55 -11.63 14.59
N THR A 194 14.06 -12.86 14.66
CA THR A 194 15.44 -13.19 14.29
C THR A 194 15.63 -13.36 12.77
N ARG A 195 14.53 -13.40 12.01
CA ARG A 195 14.49 -13.67 10.56
C ARG A 195 13.53 -12.73 9.85
N MET A 196 13.69 -11.43 10.10
CA MET A 196 12.92 -10.41 9.39
C MET A 196 13.45 -10.23 7.97
N ASN A 197 12.54 -10.11 7.01
CA ASN A 197 12.86 -9.83 5.61
C ASN A 197 12.66 -8.35 5.29
N THR A 198 13.72 -7.65 4.92
CA THR A 198 13.62 -6.27 4.43
C THR A 198 12.98 -6.28 3.04
N VAL A 199 11.81 -5.67 2.93
CA VAL A 199 11.02 -5.60 1.68
C VAL A 199 11.22 -4.29 0.94
N LYS A 200 11.62 -3.22 1.66
CA LYS A 200 11.90 -1.91 1.08
C LYS A 200 12.99 -1.19 1.86
N THR A 201 13.87 -0.53 1.14
CA THR A 201 14.83 0.44 1.67
C THR A 201 14.61 1.78 0.96
N PHE A 202 14.48 2.84 1.74
CA PHE A 202 14.45 4.21 1.28
C PHE A 202 15.77 4.86 1.65
N SER A 203 16.49 5.37 0.67
CA SER A 203 17.80 6.02 0.84
C SER A 203 17.80 7.42 0.27
N GLY A 204 18.76 8.24 0.68
CA GLY A 204 18.89 9.60 0.18
C GLY A 204 17.74 10.53 0.62
N LEU A 205 17.31 10.41 1.86
CA LEU A 205 16.12 11.05 2.43
C LEU A 205 16.32 12.55 2.68
N LYS A 206 16.44 13.32 1.59
CA LYS A 206 16.54 14.76 1.64
C LYS A 206 15.20 15.40 1.37
N LYS A 207 14.71 16.24 2.30
CA LYS A 207 13.41 16.93 2.20
C LYS A 207 12.23 15.98 1.99
N VAL A 208 12.21 14.90 2.77
CA VAL A 208 11.18 13.87 2.70
C VAL A 208 10.35 13.91 3.99
N SER A 209 9.05 14.09 3.86
CA SER A 209 8.08 14.08 4.97
C SER A 209 7.22 12.82 5.02
N GLU A 210 7.18 12.05 3.94
CA GLU A 210 6.41 10.81 3.87
C GLU A 210 7.14 9.76 3.01
N LEU A 211 7.18 8.54 3.51
CA LEU A 211 7.64 7.35 2.80
C LEU A 211 6.47 6.39 2.68
N SER A 212 6.13 6.01 1.47
CA SER A 212 5.05 5.07 1.19
C SER A 212 5.60 3.84 0.47
N TYR A 213 5.17 2.65 0.90
CA TYR A 213 5.48 1.40 0.24
C TYR A 213 4.22 0.56 0.06
N ILE A 214 3.90 0.26 -1.19
CA ILE A 214 2.85 -0.68 -1.57
C ILE A 214 3.52 -2.02 -1.88
N PHE A 215 3.06 -3.08 -1.23
CA PHE A 215 3.53 -4.42 -1.53
C PHE A 215 3.02 -4.84 -2.92
N PRO A 216 3.87 -5.40 -3.80
CA PRO A 216 3.44 -5.91 -5.11
C PRO A 216 2.31 -6.95 -4.98
N GLU A 217 2.40 -7.79 -3.94
CA GLU A 217 1.32 -8.63 -3.44
C GLU A 217 1.27 -8.48 -1.92
N SER A 218 0.06 -8.48 -1.34
CA SER A 218 -0.08 -8.40 0.10
C SER A 218 0.58 -9.60 0.79
N VAL A 219 1.14 -9.37 1.96
CA VAL A 219 1.89 -10.40 2.68
C VAL A 219 1.32 -10.62 4.07
N LYS A 220 1.04 -11.88 4.41
CA LYS A 220 0.58 -12.26 5.74
C LYS A 220 1.77 -12.43 6.67
N ARG A 221 1.91 -11.55 7.68
CA ARG A 221 3.02 -11.59 8.63
C ARG A 221 2.58 -11.20 10.03
N LYS A 222 3.29 -11.77 11.01
CA LYS A 222 3.09 -11.48 12.42
C LYS A 222 3.73 -10.17 12.83
N TYR A 223 4.90 -9.85 12.27
CA TYR A 223 5.68 -8.66 12.61
C TYR A 223 5.85 -7.74 11.42
N LEU A 224 5.73 -6.44 11.70
CA LEU A 224 6.14 -5.35 10.85
C LEU A 224 7.20 -4.55 11.59
N ALA A 225 8.34 -4.28 10.98
CA ALA A 225 9.35 -3.40 11.53
C ALA A 225 9.63 -2.23 10.58
N VAL A 226 9.76 -1.04 11.15
CA VAL A 226 10.35 0.12 10.52
C VAL A 226 11.71 0.32 11.17
N ILE A 227 12.76 0.36 10.35
CA ILE A 227 14.15 0.40 10.80
C ILE A 227 14.76 1.69 10.31
N CYS A 228 15.13 2.58 11.25
CA CYS A 228 15.87 3.80 10.95
C CYS A 228 17.36 3.51 11.05
N ASN A 229 18.09 3.70 9.95
CA ASN A 229 19.55 3.79 9.98
C ASN A 229 19.93 5.27 10.07
N LEU A 230 20.72 5.62 11.06
CA LEU A 230 20.98 7.00 11.44
C LEU A 230 22.36 7.49 10.97
N TYR A 231 22.53 8.79 10.89
CA TYR A 231 23.86 9.40 10.91
C TYR A 231 24.43 9.37 12.33
N VAL A 232 25.74 9.30 12.46
CA VAL A 232 26.43 9.25 13.77
C VAL A 232 25.99 10.43 14.63
N TYR A 233 25.69 10.18 15.89
CA TYR A 233 25.21 11.16 16.88
C TYR A 233 23.87 11.82 16.54
N SER A 234 22.96 11.12 15.85
CA SER A 234 21.61 11.62 15.60
C SER A 234 20.54 10.78 16.30
N TYR A 235 19.35 11.33 16.40
CA TYR A 235 18.15 10.66 16.89
C TYR A 235 17.32 10.19 15.71
N PRO A 236 16.58 9.06 15.80
CA PRO A 236 15.63 8.70 14.75
C PRO A 236 14.55 9.78 14.66
N SER A 237 14.14 10.09 13.45
CA SER A 237 13.06 11.03 13.21
C SER A 237 11.88 10.31 12.56
N MET A 238 10.78 10.20 13.31
CA MET A 238 9.55 9.55 12.87
C MET A 238 8.37 10.10 13.66
N ALA A 239 7.31 10.50 12.97
CA ALA A 239 6.09 11.04 13.57
C ALA A 239 4.99 9.98 13.65
N GLU A 240 4.74 9.26 12.56
CA GLU A 240 3.63 8.31 12.47
C GLU A 240 4.01 7.12 11.59
N VAL A 241 3.52 5.95 11.97
CA VAL A 241 3.56 4.74 11.14
C VAL A 241 2.15 4.24 10.93
N SER A 242 1.75 4.13 9.68
CA SER A 242 0.46 3.58 9.30
C SER A 242 0.64 2.32 8.46
N ALA A 243 -0.18 1.32 8.68
CA ALA A 243 -0.22 0.13 7.85
C ALA A 243 -1.66 -0.23 7.47
N TYR A 244 -1.82 -0.72 6.26
CA TYR A 244 -3.12 -1.04 5.69
C TYR A 244 -3.10 -2.47 5.17
N GLU A 245 -4.16 -3.21 5.51
CA GLU A 245 -4.37 -4.55 4.99
C GLU A 245 -5.03 -4.48 3.62
N GLN A 246 -4.85 -5.54 2.85
CA GLN A 246 -5.54 -5.69 1.58
C GLN A 246 -7.06 -5.75 1.81
N PHE A 247 -7.82 -5.24 0.86
CA PHE A 247 -9.27 -5.44 0.87
C PHE A 247 -9.58 -6.94 0.90
N ALA A 248 -10.56 -7.32 1.69
CA ALA A 248 -11.06 -8.68 1.64
C ALA A 248 -11.51 -8.99 0.21
N ASP A 249 -11.00 -10.09 -0.36
CA ASP A 249 -11.46 -10.53 -1.67
C ASP A 249 -12.97 -10.80 -1.60
N PRO A 250 -13.81 -10.03 -2.31
CA PRO A 250 -15.25 -10.24 -2.29
C PRO A 250 -15.64 -11.60 -2.88
N THR A 251 -14.70 -12.27 -3.56
CA THR A 251 -14.88 -13.63 -4.10
C THR A 251 -14.26 -14.69 -3.20
N ALA A 252 -13.41 -14.30 -2.25
CA ALA A 252 -12.91 -15.23 -1.25
C ALA A 252 -14.08 -15.64 -0.35
N ILE A 253 -14.52 -16.86 -0.49
CA ILE A 253 -15.30 -17.50 0.57
C ILE A 253 -14.35 -17.58 1.76
N ASN A 254 -14.44 -16.62 2.66
CA ASN A 254 -13.80 -16.76 3.95
C ASN A 254 -14.38 -18.04 4.56
N ASN A 255 -13.59 -19.11 4.63
CA ASN A 255 -13.81 -20.24 5.54
C ASN A 255 -13.65 -19.79 7.01
N ALA A 256 -13.68 -18.48 7.27
CA ALA A 256 -13.85 -17.91 8.58
C ALA A 256 -15.19 -18.40 9.08
N THR A 257 -15.13 -19.43 9.89
CA THR A 257 -16.16 -19.93 10.81
C THR A 257 -17.47 -19.18 10.63
N VAL A 258 -18.28 -19.62 9.67
CA VAL A 258 -19.67 -19.20 9.55
C VAL A 258 -20.35 -19.79 10.77
N GLN A 259 -20.30 -19.08 11.88
CA GLN A 259 -21.18 -19.36 13.04
C GLN A 259 -22.64 -19.13 12.68
N ASN A 260 -22.90 -18.54 11.51
CA ASN A 260 -24.25 -18.46 10.98
C ASN A 260 -24.53 -19.73 10.18
N ALA A 261 -25.29 -20.62 10.78
CA ALA A 261 -25.73 -21.85 10.13
C ALA A 261 -26.35 -21.53 8.76
N VAL A 262 -25.87 -22.20 7.70
CA VAL A 262 -26.47 -22.10 6.37
C VAL A 262 -27.89 -22.63 6.43
N LYS A 263 -28.89 -21.77 6.22
CA LYS A 263 -30.29 -22.11 6.18
C LYS A 263 -30.68 -22.83 4.89
N GLY A 264 -29.99 -22.55 3.80
CA GLY A 264 -30.21 -23.19 2.52
C GLY A 264 -29.31 -22.63 1.41
N ILE A 265 -29.06 -23.48 0.42
CA ILE A 265 -28.33 -23.15 -0.80
C ILE A 265 -29.32 -23.26 -1.95
N TYR A 266 -29.28 -22.32 -2.90
CA TYR A 266 -30.23 -22.25 -4.00
C TYR A 266 -29.49 -21.93 -5.31
N THR A 267 -30.03 -22.40 -6.43
CA THR A 267 -29.66 -21.90 -7.76
C THR A 267 -30.18 -20.47 -7.95
N VAL A 268 -29.73 -19.80 -9.00
CA VAL A 268 -30.25 -18.47 -9.42
C VAL A 268 -31.76 -18.49 -9.71
N ASN A 269 -32.31 -19.65 -10.08
CA ASN A 269 -33.73 -19.83 -10.36
C ASN A 269 -34.53 -20.23 -9.11
N GLY A 270 -33.91 -20.19 -7.92
CA GLY A 270 -34.59 -20.49 -6.65
C GLY A 270 -34.70 -21.96 -6.30
N THR A 271 -34.15 -22.89 -7.09
CA THR A 271 -34.15 -24.31 -6.77
C THR A 271 -33.20 -24.59 -5.60
N LYS A 272 -33.69 -25.24 -4.53
CA LYS A 272 -32.88 -25.57 -3.37
C LYS A 272 -31.88 -26.68 -3.72
N LEU A 273 -30.65 -26.50 -3.26
CA LEU A 273 -29.54 -27.43 -3.43
C LEU A 273 -29.11 -28.05 -2.08
N ASN A 274 -28.59 -29.24 -2.11
CA ASN A 274 -28.01 -29.90 -0.92
C ASN A 274 -26.53 -29.52 -0.70
N ALA A 275 -25.84 -29.02 -1.74
CA ALA A 275 -24.47 -28.57 -1.70
C ALA A 275 -24.24 -27.50 -2.80
N LEU A 276 -23.15 -26.77 -2.68
CA LEU A 276 -22.70 -25.83 -3.73
C LEU A 276 -22.40 -26.60 -5.03
N GLN A 277 -22.90 -26.11 -6.15
CA GLN A 277 -22.68 -26.67 -7.47
C GLN A 277 -21.88 -25.70 -8.34
N LYS A 278 -21.24 -26.21 -9.39
CA LYS A 278 -20.55 -25.38 -10.38
C LYS A 278 -21.48 -24.31 -10.95
N GLY A 279 -20.99 -23.06 -10.98
CA GLY A 279 -21.77 -21.90 -11.39
C GLY A 279 -22.20 -21.05 -10.19
N LEU A 280 -23.16 -20.13 -10.41
CA LEU A 280 -23.63 -19.18 -9.40
C LEU A 280 -24.66 -19.81 -8.47
N ASN A 281 -24.34 -19.80 -7.17
CA ASN A 281 -25.20 -20.27 -6.08
C ASN A 281 -25.64 -19.10 -5.20
N ILE A 282 -26.82 -19.22 -4.59
CA ILE A 282 -27.37 -18.29 -3.61
C ILE A 282 -27.39 -19.00 -2.26
N VAL A 283 -26.60 -18.53 -1.30
CA VAL A 283 -26.55 -19.07 0.05
C VAL A 283 -27.34 -18.16 0.98
N LYS A 284 -28.34 -18.72 1.66
CA LYS A 284 -29.13 -18.02 2.69
C LYS A 284 -28.70 -18.48 4.06
N PHE A 285 -28.39 -17.55 4.96
CA PHE A 285 -27.98 -17.83 6.33
C PHE A 285 -29.15 -17.74 7.31
N ALA A 286 -28.94 -18.27 8.52
CA ALA A 286 -29.96 -18.30 9.58
C ALA A 286 -30.36 -16.89 10.05
N ASP A 287 -29.46 -15.92 9.99
CA ASP A 287 -29.68 -14.49 10.27
C ASP A 287 -30.50 -13.75 9.21
N GLY A 288 -30.89 -14.44 8.12
CA GLY A 288 -31.63 -13.87 7.00
C GLY A 288 -30.78 -13.26 5.90
N THR A 289 -29.46 -13.13 6.09
CA THR A 289 -28.56 -12.63 5.06
C THR A 289 -28.46 -13.59 3.88
N VAL A 290 -28.15 -13.05 2.70
CA VAL A 290 -28.03 -13.80 1.46
C VAL A 290 -26.72 -13.46 0.78
N GLN A 291 -25.98 -14.49 0.40
CA GLN A 291 -24.70 -14.35 -0.32
C GLN A 291 -24.75 -15.04 -1.68
N LYS A 292 -24.16 -14.43 -2.71
CA LYS A 292 -23.94 -15.02 -4.03
C LYS A 292 -22.58 -15.68 -4.06
N VAL A 293 -22.52 -16.97 -4.40
CA VAL A 293 -21.29 -17.77 -4.43
C VAL A 293 -21.09 -18.35 -5.82
N LEU A 294 -19.98 -17.99 -6.49
CA LEU A 294 -19.60 -18.57 -7.76
C LEU A 294 -18.59 -19.71 -7.53
N VAL A 295 -18.99 -20.93 -7.88
CA VAL A 295 -18.13 -22.11 -7.87
C VAL A 295 -17.61 -22.35 -9.28
N LYS A 296 -16.28 -22.34 -9.44
CA LYS A 296 -15.59 -22.58 -10.72
C LYS A 296 -15.51 -24.06 -11.09
#